data_939ab75a6cc69c941e37a4af03b9e589
#
_entry.id   939ab75a6cc69c941e37a4af03b9e589
#
_cell.length_a   1.000
_cell.length_b   1.000
_cell.length_c   1.000
_cell.angle_alpha   90.00
_cell.angle_beta   90.00
_cell.angle_gamma   90.00
#
_symmetry.space_group_name_H-M   'P 1'
#
loop_
_entity.id
_entity.type
_entity.pdbx_description
1 polymer ?
#
loop_
_entity_poly.entity_id
_entity_poly.type
_entity_poly.pdbx_seq_one_letter_code
_entity_poly.pdbx_strand_id
1 'polypeptide(L)'
;KVLIKICRIFGYELIDQSTLEFPVSKKNYQDFISIPGKKSISLGLGETLITRKVNSLDIIVKTCTSVQLVSQNKKRIFEKDKSEYTFRTINSLTKSAKDLRKKFREIKVKFTIIDVNSSSSDINKILSKISEAGFESLHIPVENIEGSKSNMSTTRASIRQSFYHSRKCTDLIYFVEDDYIHKTEALTEMLFAYEKFSSIFQNEIFILSSDYPYLYKNMNNSSILIGENI
;
A
#
# COMPACT_ATOMS: atom_id res chain seq x y z
N LYS A 1 14.04 -36.16 -8.75
CA LYS A 1 13.46 -35.42 -9.91
C LYS A 1 12.11 -35.99 -10.36
N VAL A 2 11.89 -37.33 -10.36
CA VAL A 2 10.59 -37.95 -10.76
C VAL A 2 9.52 -37.63 -9.72
N LEU A 3 9.81 -37.76 -8.43
CA LEU A 3 8.87 -37.47 -7.35
C LEU A 3 8.36 -36.03 -7.37
N ILE A 4 9.24 -35.06 -7.66
CA ILE A 4 8.85 -33.64 -7.82
C ILE A 4 7.85 -33.46 -8.95
N LYS A 5 8.05 -34.16 -10.08
CA LYS A 5 7.11 -34.09 -11.20
C LYS A 5 5.73 -34.67 -10.85
N ILE A 6 5.73 -35.77 -10.10
CA ILE A 6 4.48 -36.42 -9.63
C ILE A 6 3.73 -35.48 -8.67
N CYS A 7 4.42 -34.90 -7.69
CA CYS A 7 3.80 -33.95 -6.77
C CYS A 7 3.21 -32.73 -7.50
N ARG A 8 3.89 -32.18 -8.50
CA ARG A 8 3.38 -31.06 -9.31
C ARG A 8 2.11 -31.39 -10.07
N ILE A 9 1.95 -32.64 -10.55
CA ILE A 9 0.72 -33.09 -11.21
C ILE A 9 -0.47 -33.03 -10.24
N PHE A 10 -0.25 -33.26 -8.95
CA PHE A 10 -1.25 -33.17 -7.89
C PHE A 10 -1.35 -31.77 -7.24
N GLY A 11 -0.67 -30.76 -7.80
CA GLY A 11 -0.71 -29.39 -7.28
C GLY A 11 0.19 -29.14 -6.06
N TYR A 12 1.11 -30.05 -5.73
CA TYR A 12 2.05 -29.91 -4.62
C TYR A 12 3.47 -29.60 -5.13
N GLU A 13 4.16 -28.69 -4.45
CA GLU A 13 5.59 -28.43 -4.65
C GLU A 13 6.39 -29.10 -3.53
N LEU A 14 7.36 -29.92 -3.90
CA LEU A 14 8.33 -30.51 -2.97
C LEU A 14 9.52 -29.57 -2.85
N ILE A 15 9.74 -29.04 -1.66
CA ILE A 15 10.84 -28.14 -1.34
C ILE A 15 11.77 -28.81 -0.34
N ASP A 16 13.06 -28.85 -0.66
CA ASP A 16 14.08 -29.28 0.29
C ASP A 16 14.40 -28.14 1.24
N GLN A 17 13.89 -28.23 2.47
CA GLN A 17 14.07 -27.20 3.48
C GLN A 17 15.52 -27.05 3.95
N SER A 18 16.36 -28.07 3.77
CA SER A 18 17.78 -28.02 4.16
C SER A 18 18.63 -27.13 3.25
N THR A 19 18.15 -26.87 2.04
CA THR A 19 18.84 -26.02 1.04
C THR A 19 18.24 -24.62 0.94
N LEU A 20 17.23 -24.30 1.75
CA LEU A 20 16.63 -22.99 1.81
C LEU A 20 17.53 -22.05 2.62
N GLU A 21 18.41 -21.39 1.93
CA GLU A 21 19.15 -20.25 2.49
C GLU A 21 18.25 -19.02 2.47
N PHE A 22 17.90 -18.53 3.65
CA PHE A 22 17.36 -17.18 3.76
C PHE A 22 18.48 -16.19 3.46
N PRO A 23 18.22 -15.12 2.73
CA PRO A 23 19.14 -14.01 2.64
C PRO A 23 19.21 -13.33 3.99
N VAL A 24 20.06 -13.86 4.88
CA VAL A 24 20.28 -13.25 6.19
C VAL A 24 21.35 -12.18 6.03
N SER A 25 20.98 -11.04 6.26
CA SER A 25 21.57 -9.73 6.60
C SER A 25 23.07 -9.42 6.45
N LYS A 26 23.93 -10.32 6.05
CA LYS A 26 25.39 -10.03 5.96
C LYS A 26 25.97 -10.06 4.54
N LYS A 27 25.15 -10.39 3.54
CA LYS A 27 25.55 -10.37 2.13
C LYS A 27 24.76 -9.29 1.40
N ASN A 28 25.38 -8.64 0.44
CA ASN A 28 24.76 -7.62 -0.38
C ASN A 28 23.42 -8.11 -0.94
N TYR A 29 22.33 -7.48 -0.54
CA TYR A 29 20.95 -7.79 -0.98
C TYR A 29 20.79 -7.77 -2.50
N GLN A 30 21.64 -7.06 -3.22
CA GLN A 30 21.65 -7.00 -4.68
C GLN A 30 21.81 -8.38 -5.33
N ASP A 31 22.42 -9.34 -4.63
CA ASP A 31 22.61 -10.69 -5.16
C ASP A 31 21.35 -11.56 -5.03
N PHE A 32 20.36 -11.12 -4.23
CA PHE A 32 19.15 -11.89 -3.91
C PHE A 32 17.86 -11.27 -4.46
N ILE A 33 17.92 -10.02 -4.89
CA ILE A 33 16.77 -9.38 -5.55
C ILE A 33 16.68 -9.96 -6.97
N SER A 34 15.48 -10.35 -7.38
CA SER A 34 15.24 -10.87 -8.72
C SER A 34 15.83 -9.95 -9.78
N ILE A 35 16.86 -10.41 -10.42
CA ILE A 35 17.45 -9.73 -11.58
C ILE A 35 16.47 -9.93 -12.75
N PRO A 36 16.18 -8.89 -13.55
CA PRO A 36 15.32 -9.03 -14.72
C PRO A 36 15.67 -10.26 -15.55
N GLY A 37 14.68 -11.13 -15.83
CA GLY A 37 14.84 -12.38 -16.57
C GLY A 37 15.41 -13.56 -15.78
N LYS A 38 15.66 -13.45 -14.47
CA LYS A 38 16.06 -14.56 -13.60
C LYS A 38 14.97 -14.94 -12.60
N LYS A 39 15.07 -16.16 -12.08
CA LYS A 39 14.06 -16.76 -11.19
C LYS A 39 13.74 -15.87 -10.00
N SER A 40 12.45 -15.83 -9.65
CA SER A 40 11.98 -15.30 -8.37
C SER A 40 12.68 -15.99 -7.20
N ILE A 41 12.97 -15.24 -6.15
CA ILE A 41 13.49 -15.78 -4.89
C ILE A 41 12.38 -16.57 -4.23
N SER A 42 12.61 -17.85 -3.99
CA SER A 42 11.74 -18.63 -3.12
C SER A 42 12.07 -18.28 -1.68
N LEU A 43 11.14 -17.63 -0.99
CA LEU A 43 11.24 -17.48 0.45
C LEU A 43 10.98 -18.85 1.09
N GLY A 44 11.86 -19.26 2.01
CA GLY A 44 11.66 -20.51 2.73
C GLY A 44 10.38 -20.47 3.57
N LEU A 45 9.70 -21.61 3.61
CA LEU A 45 8.64 -21.85 4.57
C LEU A 45 9.31 -22.04 5.94
N GLY A 46 8.95 -21.20 6.90
CA GLY A 46 9.51 -21.29 8.25
C GLY A 46 9.07 -20.13 9.12
N GLU A 47 9.22 -20.28 10.42
CA GLU A 47 8.96 -19.20 11.35
C GLU A 47 10.01 -18.11 11.21
N THR A 48 9.56 -16.88 11.08
CA THR A 48 10.41 -15.70 11.05
C THR A 48 10.28 -14.97 12.38
N LEU A 49 11.41 -14.75 13.06
CA LEU A 49 11.43 -13.90 14.24
C LEU A 49 11.16 -12.46 13.81
N ILE A 50 10.02 -11.92 14.24
CA ILE A 50 9.67 -10.52 13.96
C ILE A 50 10.44 -9.61 14.90
N THR A 51 11.47 -8.96 14.38
CA THR A 51 12.31 -8.00 15.09
C THR A 51 11.88 -6.55 14.82
N ARG A 52 11.29 -6.29 13.65
CA ARG A 52 10.71 -4.98 13.29
C ARG A 52 9.19 -5.04 13.49
N LYS A 53 8.71 -4.46 14.59
CA LYS A 53 7.28 -4.31 14.88
C LYS A 53 6.83 -2.89 14.56
N VAL A 54 5.62 -2.77 14.03
CA VAL A 54 4.98 -1.48 13.71
C VAL A 54 4.06 -1.09 14.88
N ASN A 55 4.28 0.09 15.44
CA ASN A 55 3.48 0.61 16.57
C ASN A 55 2.43 1.61 16.12
N SER A 56 2.67 2.29 15.00
CA SER A 56 1.70 3.22 14.42
C SER A 56 1.71 3.19 12.89
N LEU A 57 0.52 3.41 12.33
CA LEU A 57 0.30 3.55 10.89
C LEU A 57 -0.36 4.90 10.63
N ASP A 58 0.38 5.80 9.97
CA ASP A 58 -0.13 7.07 9.49
C ASP A 58 -0.61 6.91 8.04
N ILE A 59 -1.92 6.99 7.81
CA ILE A 59 -2.54 6.86 6.49
C ILE A 59 -2.72 8.26 5.92
N ILE A 60 -1.94 8.61 4.91
CA ILE A 60 -1.98 9.91 4.24
C ILE A 60 -2.74 9.76 2.93
N VAL A 61 -3.95 10.29 2.87
CA VAL A 61 -4.82 10.25 1.70
C VAL A 61 -4.78 11.59 0.97
N LYS A 62 -4.40 11.57 -0.31
CA LYS A 62 -4.55 12.74 -1.17
C LYS A 62 -5.98 12.79 -1.71
N THR A 63 -6.65 13.93 -1.58
CA THR A 63 -8.01 14.13 -2.06
C THR A 63 -8.12 15.35 -2.96
N CYS A 64 -9.02 15.22 -3.96
CA CYS A 64 -9.40 16.30 -4.85
C CYS A 64 -10.75 15.98 -5.49
N THR A 65 -11.86 16.39 -4.87
CA THR A 65 -13.20 15.99 -5.33
C THR A 65 -13.76 16.89 -6.45
N SER A 66 -13.26 18.11 -6.60
CA SER A 66 -13.79 19.10 -7.55
C SER A 66 -13.20 19.04 -8.96
N VAL A 67 -12.11 18.27 -9.17
CA VAL A 67 -11.43 18.21 -10.47
C VAL A 67 -12.06 17.14 -11.34
N GLN A 68 -12.55 17.54 -12.52
CA GLN A 68 -12.81 16.59 -13.58
C GLN A 68 -11.46 15.95 -14.00
N LEU A 69 -11.48 14.61 -14.19
CA LEU A 69 -10.29 13.90 -14.65
C LEU A 69 -9.78 14.51 -15.94
N VAL A 70 -8.65 15.15 -15.83
CA VAL A 70 -7.96 15.66 -16.98
C VAL A 70 -7.06 14.57 -17.52
N SER A 71 -7.11 14.40 -18.83
CA SER A 71 -6.10 13.73 -19.64
C SER A 71 -6.11 12.23 -19.80
N GLN A 72 -7.00 11.50 -19.23
CA GLN A 72 -7.12 10.10 -19.65
C GLN A 72 -8.40 9.93 -20.45
N ASN A 73 -8.29 9.59 -21.74
CA ASN A 73 -9.37 9.12 -22.61
C ASN A 73 -10.02 7.82 -22.11
N LYS A 74 -9.86 7.48 -20.82
CA LYS A 74 -10.44 6.33 -20.18
C LYS A 74 -11.73 6.76 -19.50
N LYS A 75 -12.85 6.21 -19.96
CA LYS A 75 -14.12 6.32 -19.25
C LYS A 75 -13.94 5.76 -17.82
N ARG A 76 -14.46 6.47 -16.84
CA ARG A 76 -14.58 5.94 -15.47
C ARG A 76 -15.54 4.75 -15.50
N ILE A 77 -15.20 3.70 -14.75
CA ILE A 77 -15.97 2.44 -14.74
C ILE A 77 -17.44 2.67 -14.39
N PHE A 78 -17.73 3.64 -13.51
CA PHE A 78 -19.07 3.87 -12.97
C PHE A 78 -19.72 5.19 -13.43
N GLU A 79 -19.09 5.96 -14.28
CA GLU A 79 -19.61 7.27 -14.78
C GLU A 79 -20.17 8.17 -13.67
N LYS A 80 -19.56 8.17 -12.50
CA LYS A 80 -19.94 8.97 -11.33
C LYS A 80 -19.01 10.16 -11.13
N ASP A 81 -19.43 11.12 -10.32
CA ASP A 81 -18.60 12.23 -9.91
C ASP A 81 -17.35 11.76 -9.17
N LYS A 82 -16.29 12.55 -9.22
CA LYS A 82 -15.02 12.22 -8.57
C LYS A 82 -15.20 11.99 -7.06
N SER A 83 -16.06 12.75 -6.40
CA SER A 83 -16.38 12.62 -4.98
C SER A 83 -16.87 11.22 -4.60
N GLU A 84 -17.65 10.56 -5.48
CA GLU A 84 -18.15 9.21 -5.23
C GLU A 84 -17.00 8.19 -5.15
N TYR A 85 -16.00 8.32 -6.02
CA TYR A 85 -14.80 7.46 -5.96
C TYR A 85 -14.04 7.69 -4.65
N THR A 86 -13.83 8.95 -4.27
CA THR A 86 -13.19 9.30 -3.01
C THR A 86 -13.93 8.70 -1.81
N PHE A 87 -15.27 8.79 -1.78
CA PHE A 87 -16.06 8.21 -0.69
C PHE A 87 -15.96 6.69 -0.64
N ARG A 88 -15.88 6.01 -1.78
CA ARG A 88 -15.68 4.55 -1.84
C ARG A 88 -14.29 4.17 -1.36
N THR A 89 -13.25 4.94 -1.74
CA THR A 89 -11.89 4.76 -1.22
C THR A 89 -11.89 4.87 0.31
N ILE A 90 -12.43 5.95 0.88
CA ILE A 90 -12.49 6.15 2.33
C ILE A 90 -13.27 5.04 3.03
N ASN A 91 -14.41 4.61 2.48
CA ASN A 91 -15.19 3.50 3.04
C ASN A 91 -14.40 2.18 3.05
N SER A 92 -13.75 1.82 1.95
CA SER A 92 -12.97 0.59 1.88
C SER A 92 -11.73 0.64 2.78
N LEU A 93 -11.07 1.79 2.82
CA LEU A 93 -9.88 2.01 3.62
C LEU A 93 -10.19 1.96 5.13
N THR A 94 -11.29 2.59 5.58
CA THR A 94 -11.71 2.53 6.99
C THR A 94 -12.16 1.11 7.40
N LYS A 95 -12.76 0.33 6.50
CA LYS A 95 -13.06 -1.09 6.75
C LYS A 95 -11.78 -1.89 6.94
N SER A 96 -10.80 -1.68 6.07
CA SER A 96 -9.49 -2.35 6.16
C SER A 96 -8.75 -1.94 7.44
N ALA A 97 -8.79 -0.66 7.81
CA ALA A 97 -8.20 -0.20 9.08
C ALA A 97 -8.89 -0.79 10.33
N LYS A 98 -10.20 -1.02 10.27
CA LYS A 98 -10.92 -1.75 11.34
C LYS A 98 -10.48 -3.19 11.44
N ASP A 99 -10.28 -3.89 10.32
CA ASP A 99 -9.75 -5.26 10.32
C ASP A 99 -8.34 -5.30 10.88
N LEU A 100 -7.48 -4.39 10.46
CA LEU A 100 -6.14 -4.23 10.99
C LEU A 100 -6.14 -4.12 12.53
N ARG A 101 -6.95 -3.21 13.10
CA ARG A 101 -7.04 -3.02 14.55
C ARG A 101 -7.59 -4.24 15.31
N LYS A 102 -8.35 -5.12 14.68
CA LYS A 102 -8.77 -6.37 15.30
C LYS A 102 -7.61 -7.35 15.49
N LYS A 103 -6.68 -7.38 14.53
CA LYS A 103 -5.53 -8.30 14.51
C LYS A 103 -4.33 -7.72 15.24
N PHE A 104 -4.07 -6.43 15.06
CA PHE A 104 -3.03 -5.66 15.74
C PHE A 104 -3.66 -4.71 16.77
N ARG A 105 -4.01 -5.22 17.93
CA ARG A 105 -4.83 -4.48 18.93
C ARG A 105 -4.19 -3.20 19.45
N GLU A 106 -2.87 -3.14 19.48
CA GLU A 106 -2.12 -2.02 20.07
C GLU A 106 -1.69 -0.98 19.03
N ILE A 107 -1.93 -1.25 17.74
CA ILE A 107 -1.51 -0.34 16.69
C ILE A 107 -2.32 0.95 16.72
N LYS A 108 -1.62 2.07 16.67
CA LYS A 108 -2.24 3.39 16.54
C LYS A 108 -2.41 3.70 15.05
N VAL A 109 -3.64 3.95 14.62
CA VAL A 109 -3.94 4.30 13.22
C VAL A 109 -4.50 5.71 13.17
N LYS A 110 -3.87 6.57 12.36
CA LYS A 110 -4.28 7.94 12.12
C LYS A 110 -4.51 8.18 10.63
N PHE A 111 -5.48 9.03 10.33
CA PHE A 111 -5.75 9.48 8.97
C PHE A 111 -5.33 10.95 8.82
N THR A 112 -4.62 11.25 7.73
CA THR A 112 -4.36 12.62 7.31
C THR A 112 -4.90 12.81 5.90
N ILE A 113 -5.80 13.76 5.75
CA ILE A 113 -6.39 14.11 4.46
C ILE A 113 -5.66 15.33 3.93
N ILE A 114 -4.85 15.13 2.89
CA ILE A 114 -4.16 16.21 2.15
C ILE A 114 -5.06 16.60 0.99
N ASP A 115 -5.73 17.71 1.13
CA ASP A 115 -6.78 18.09 0.20
C ASP A 115 -6.41 19.26 -0.70
N VAL A 116 -6.74 19.12 -1.97
CA VAL A 116 -6.62 20.18 -2.98
C VAL A 116 -7.96 20.39 -3.65
N ASN A 117 -8.59 21.53 -3.39
CA ASN A 117 -9.80 21.98 -4.07
C ASN A 117 -11.04 21.07 -3.94
N SER A 118 -11.18 20.28 -2.88
CA SER A 118 -12.47 19.63 -2.60
C SER A 118 -13.49 20.61 -2.04
N SER A 119 -14.77 20.31 -2.24
CA SER A 119 -15.82 21.09 -1.58
C SER A 119 -15.82 20.88 -0.07
N SER A 120 -16.17 21.92 0.70
CA SER A 120 -16.28 21.79 2.17
C SER A 120 -17.28 20.70 2.57
N SER A 121 -18.37 20.53 1.80
CA SER A 121 -19.34 19.46 2.02
C SER A 121 -18.70 18.07 1.88
N ASP A 122 -17.86 17.86 0.87
CA ASP A 122 -17.19 16.58 0.64
C ASP A 122 -16.14 16.28 1.72
N ILE A 123 -15.37 17.30 2.11
CA ILE A 123 -14.40 17.16 3.21
C ILE A 123 -15.13 16.79 4.51
N ASN A 124 -16.20 17.46 4.85
CA ASN A 124 -16.98 17.13 6.04
C ASN A 124 -17.50 15.69 6.01
N LYS A 125 -17.99 15.21 4.86
CA LYS A 125 -18.41 13.81 4.70
C LYS A 125 -17.25 12.82 4.86
N ILE A 126 -16.07 13.14 4.33
CA ILE A 126 -14.86 12.31 4.48
C ILE A 126 -14.49 12.20 5.96
N LEU A 127 -14.37 13.34 6.65
CA LEU A 127 -14.00 13.38 8.07
C LEU A 127 -15.04 12.69 8.96
N SER A 128 -16.33 12.88 8.69
CA SER A 128 -17.42 12.18 9.40
C SER A 128 -17.28 10.66 9.25
N LYS A 129 -17.08 10.15 8.02
CA LYS A 129 -16.91 8.71 7.78
C LYS A 129 -15.71 8.11 8.52
N ILE A 130 -14.61 8.84 8.61
CA ILE A 130 -13.42 8.39 9.35
C ILE A 130 -13.70 8.38 10.86
N SER A 131 -14.35 9.44 11.38
CA SER A 131 -14.75 9.56 12.78
C SER A 131 -15.77 8.49 13.18
N GLU A 132 -16.80 8.25 12.37
CA GLU A 132 -17.81 7.19 12.57
C GLU A 132 -17.17 5.79 12.55
N ALA A 133 -16.06 5.64 11.85
CA ALA A 133 -15.26 4.42 11.86
C ALA A 133 -14.41 4.27 13.13
N GLY A 134 -14.35 5.30 13.98
CA GLY A 134 -13.59 5.32 15.24
C GLY A 134 -12.11 5.63 15.07
N PHE A 135 -11.74 6.43 14.06
CA PHE A 135 -10.38 6.88 13.82
C PHE A 135 -10.22 8.38 13.96
N GLU A 136 -9.06 8.81 14.44
CA GLU A 136 -8.64 10.20 14.39
C GLU A 136 -8.31 10.62 12.96
N SER A 137 -8.68 11.84 12.60
CA SER A 137 -8.34 12.42 11.31
C SER A 137 -7.85 13.86 11.42
N LEU A 138 -6.89 14.19 10.56
CA LEU A 138 -6.38 15.54 10.37
C LEU A 138 -6.66 15.96 8.93
N HIS A 139 -7.23 17.15 8.72
CA HIS A 139 -7.40 17.76 7.41
C HIS A 139 -6.35 18.85 7.20
N ILE A 140 -5.63 18.76 6.09
CA ILE A 140 -4.63 19.75 5.67
C ILE A 140 -5.03 20.25 4.28
N PRO A 141 -5.60 21.43 4.17
CA PRO A 141 -5.85 22.05 2.89
C PRO A 141 -4.51 22.47 2.27
N VAL A 142 -4.36 22.23 0.97
CA VAL A 142 -3.18 22.63 0.21
C VAL A 142 -3.54 23.80 -0.69
N GLU A 143 -2.96 24.94 -0.41
CA GLU A 143 -3.08 26.09 -1.29
C GLU A 143 -2.23 25.89 -2.54
N ASN A 144 -2.79 26.26 -3.68
CA ASN A 144 -2.06 26.17 -4.95
C ASN A 144 -1.11 27.37 -5.05
N ILE A 145 0.12 27.20 -4.60
CA ILE A 145 1.13 28.27 -4.46
C ILE A 145 1.60 28.81 -5.83
N GLU A 146 1.38 28.10 -6.90
CA GLU A 146 1.99 28.43 -8.21
C GLU A 146 1.07 29.22 -9.16
N GLY A 147 -0.10 29.69 -8.72
CA GLY A 147 -1.00 30.48 -9.57
C GLY A 147 -1.50 29.80 -10.85
N SER A 148 -1.01 28.61 -11.13
CA SER A 148 -1.40 27.79 -12.27
C SER A 148 -2.54 26.85 -11.89
N LYS A 149 -3.67 26.99 -12.53
CA LYS A 149 -4.82 26.08 -12.41
C LYS A 149 -4.59 24.74 -13.12
N SER A 150 -3.35 24.38 -13.44
CA SER A 150 -3.06 23.11 -14.10
C SER A 150 -3.14 21.96 -13.10
N ASN A 151 -3.68 20.83 -13.52
CA ASN A 151 -3.76 19.63 -12.68
C ASN A 151 -2.38 19.10 -12.27
N MET A 152 -1.35 19.37 -13.05
CA MET A 152 0.01 19.01 -12.73
C MET A 152 0.51 19.79 -11.50
N SER A 153 0.17 21.07 -11.38
CA SER A 153 0.58 21.90 -10.23
C SER A 153 -0.13 21.46 -8.95
N THR A 154 -1.43 21.13 -9.02
CA THR A 154 -2.20 20.63 -7.86
C THR A 154 -1.69 19.28 -7.39
N THR A 155 -1.38 18.36 -8.32
CA THR A 155 -0.80 17.06 -7.99
C THR A 155 0.57 17.21 -7.31
N ARG A 156 1.46 18.05 -7.85
CA ARG A 156 2.77 18.31 -7.25
C ARG A 156 2.65 18.93 -5.86
N ALA A 157 1.74 19.89 -5.68
CA ALA A 157 1.51 20.53 -4.40
C ALA A 157 1.04 19.53 -3.33
N SER A 158 0.09 18.65 -3.68
CA SER A 158 -0.40 17.61 -2.75
C SER A 158 0.68 16.57 -2.42
N ILE A 159 1.47 16.14 -3.38
CA ILE A 159 2.61 15.22 -3.14
C ILE A 159 3.63 15.88 -2.22
N ARG A 160 4.03 17.13 -2.50
CA ARG A 160 4.97 17.88 -1.67
C ARG A 160 4.46 18.01 -0.24
N GLN A 161 3.18 18.35 -0.06
CA GLN A 161 2.58 18.48 1.26
C GLN A 161 2.51 17.14 1.99
N SER A 162 2.21 16.04 1.28
CA SER A 162 2.22 14.69 1.85
C SER A 162 3.60 14.33 2.40
N PHE A 163 4.66 14.57 1.64
CA PHE A 163 6.04 14.35 2.11
C PHE A 163 6.45 15.30 3.23
N TYR A 164 6.01 16.55 3.19
CA TYR A 164 6.27 17.47 4.29
C TYR A 164 5.62 17.02 5.59
N HIS A 165 4.35 16.57 5.51
CA HIS A 165 3.63 16.03 6.66
C HIS A 165 4.23 14.72 7.16
N SER A 166 4.67 13.84 6.27
CA SER A 166 5.24 12.54 6.63
C SER A 166 6.46 12.64 7.56
N ARG A 167 7.20 13.73 7.49
CA ARG A 167 8.34 13.99 8.41
C ARG A 167 7.93 14.11 9.89
N LYS A 168 6.64 14.29 10.17
CA LYS A 168 6.09 14.36 11.54
C LYS A 168 5.52 13.01 12.01
N CYS A 169 5.42 12.03 11.11
CA CYS A 169 4.99 10.68 11.45
C CYS A 169 6.13 9.92 12.13
N THR A 170 5.79 9.01 13.03
CA THR A 170 6.76 8.40 13.93
C THR A 170 7.16 6.99 13.55
N ASP A 171 6.36 6.32 12.72
CA ASP A 171 6.59 4.93 12.34
C ASP A 171 6.14 4.70 10.88
N LEU A 172 5.35 3.69 10.58
CA LEU A 172 4.97 3.34 9.21
C LEU A 172 4.00 4.34 8.61
N ILE A 173 4.20 4.66 7.34
CA ILE A 173 3.36 5.58 6.57
C ILE A 173 2.80 4.87 5.36
N TYR A 174 1.49 5.03 5.14
CA TYR A 174 0.82 4.57 3.95
C TYR A 174 0.27 5.74 3.13
N PHE A 175 0.84 5.97 1.94
CA PHE A 175 0.35 6.98 1.00
C PHE A 175 -0.73 6.40 0.10
N VAL A 176 -1.88 7.08 0.03
CA VAL A 176 -3.06 6.62 -0.72
C VAL A 176 -3.58 7.73 -1.63
N GLU A 177 -3.94 7.35 -2.84
CA GLU A 177 -4.74 8.20 -3.74
C GLU A 177 -6.24 7.95 -3.53
N ASP A 178 -7.07 8.90 -3.90
CA ASP A 178 -8.51 8.91 -3.57
C ASP A 178 -9.40 8.13 -4.56
N ASP A 179 -8.82 7.22 -5.32
CA ASP A 179 -9.50 6.37 -6.30
C ASP A 179 -9.15 4.88 -6.21
N TYR A 180 -8.51 4.45 -5.12
CA TYR A 180 -8.19 3.04 -4.86
C TYR A 180 -9.21 2.39 -3.93
N ILE A 181 -9.66 1.20 -4.30
CA ILE A 181 -10.50 0.36 -3.44
C ILE A 181 -9.64 -0.67 -2.72
N HIS A 182 -9.80 -0.73 -1.41
CA HIS A 182 -9.07 -1.65 -0.55
C HIS A 182 -9.92 -2.89 -0.25
N LYS A 183 -9.31 -4.07 -0.33
CA LYS A 183 -9.89 -5.27 0.27
C LYS A 183 -9.92 -5.11 1.80
N THR A 184 -10.80 -5.84 2.46
CA THR A 184 -10.94 -5.74 3.93
C THR A 184 -9.64 -6.06 4.63
N GLU A 185 -8.91 -7.06 4.17
CA GLU A 185 -7.66 -7.56 4.73
C GLU A 185 -6.43 -6.77 4.30
N ALA A 186 -6.55 -5.85 3.34
CA ALA A 186 -5.40 -5.25 2.65
C ALA A 186 -4.37 -4.61 3.60
N LEU A 187 -4.80 -3.78 4.55
CA LEU A 187 -3.86 -3.16 5.50
C LEU A 187 -3.24 -4.18 6.45
N THR A 188 -3.98 -5.22 6.81
CA THR A 188 -3.49 -6.31 7.63
C THR A 188 -2.39 -7.08 6.92
N GLU A 189 -2.61 -7.46 5.67
CA GLU A 189 -1.64 -8.18 4.84
C GLU A 189 -0.40 -7.33 4.56
N MET A 190 -0.58 -6.04 4.24
CA MET A 190 0.54 -5.12 4.05
C MET A 190 1.40 -4.99 5.31
N LEU A 191 0.78 -4.91 6.48
CA LEU A 191 1.51 -4.80 7.73
C LEU A 191 2.27 -6.08 8.07
N PHE A 192 1.63 -7.24 7.94
CA PHE A 192 2.31 -8.53 8.11
C PHE A 192 3.50 -8.69 7.15
N ALA A 193 3.29 -8.36 5.88
CA ALA A 193 4.35 -8.41 4.88
C ALA A 193 5.50 -7.47 5.25
N TYR A 194 5.17 -6.23 5.66
CA TYR A 194 6.18 -5.26 6.05
C TYR A 194 7.00 -5.73 7.24
N GLU A 195 6.36 -6.16 8.35
CA GLU A 195 7.05 -6.63 9.54
C GLU A 195 7.93 -7.87 9.24
N LYS A 196 7.39 -8.82 8.46
CA LYS A 196 8.12 -10.02 8.08
C LYS A 196 9.35 -9.70 7.24
N PHE A 197 9.17 -8.98 6.14
CA PHE A 197 10.28 -8.69 5.23
C PHE A 197 11.30 -7.74 5.84
N SER A 198 10.87 -6.70 6.57
CA SER A 198 11.80 -5.82 7.28
C SER A 198 12.62 -6.60 8.31
N SER A 199 12.02 -7.57 8.99
CA SER A 199 12.72 -8.42 9.95
C SER A 199 13.71 -9.37 9.28
N ILE A 200 13.32 -9.97 8.14
CA ILE A 200 14.20 -10.85 7.36
C ILE A 200 15.39 -10.06 6.80
N PHE A 201 15.13 -8.90 6.20
CA PHE A 201 16.17 -8.08 5.59
C PHE A 201 16.93 -7.21 6.59
N GLN A 202 16.44 -7.12 7.84
CA GLN A 202 16.98 -6.23 8.87
C GLN A 202 17.13 -4.79 8.39
N ASN A 203 16.16 -4.33 7.61
CA ASN A 203 16.15 -3.00 7.01
C ASN A 203 14.72 -2.52 6.79
N GLU A 204 14.55 -1.20 6.72
CA GLU A 204 13.31 -0.59 6.29
C GLU A 204 13.07 -0.84 4.80
N ILE A 205 11.86 -1.16 4.43
CA ILE A 205 11.48 -1.49 3.04
C ILE A 205 10.33 -0.61 2.56
N PHE A 206 10.19 -0.54 1.24
CA PHE A 206 9.01 0.03 0.60
C PHE A 206 8.16 -1.09 0.03
N ILE A 207 6.84 -1.04 0.31
CA ILE A 207 5.87 -1.95 -0.28
C ILE A 207 4.99 -1.17 -1.24
N LEU A 208 4.93 -1.63 -2.49
CA LEU A 208 3.96 -1.18 -3.48
C LEU A 208 2.84 -2.23 -3.53
N SER A 209 1.73 -1.91 -2.89
CA SER A 209 0.62 -2.86 -2.69
C SER A 209 -0.39 -2.92 -3.84
N SER A 210 -0.24 -2.09 -4.87
CA SER A 210 -1.14 -2.07 -6.01
C SER A 210 -0.70 -3.04 -7.09
N ASP A 211 -1.66 -3.83 -7.56
CA ASP A 211 -1.47 -4.78 -8.65
C ASP A 211 -1.86 -4.15 -9.98
N TYR A 212 -0.87 -3.80 -10.78
CA TYR A 212 -1.08 -3.23 -12.09
C TYR A 212 -0.81 -4.26 -13.20
N PRO A 213 -1.82 -4.65 -14.01
CA PRO A 213 -1.63 -5.64 -15.07
C PRO A 213 -0.50 -5.31 -16.06
N TYR A 214 -0.15 -4.05 -16.24
CA TYR A 214 0.95 -3.66 -17.13
C TYR A 214 2.34 -4.04 -16.59
N LEU A 215 2.48 -4.25 -15.28
CA LEU A 215 3.74 -4.71 -14.68
C LEU A 215 4.11 -6.13 -15.12
N TYR A 216 3.11 -6.93 -15.52
CA TYR A 216 3.30 -8.30 -15.97
C TYR A 216 3.54 -8.43 -17.48
N LYS A 217 3.35 -7.36 -18.25
CA LYS A 217 3.53 -7.38 -19.71
C LYS A 217 5.00 -7.37 -20.13
N ASN A 218 5.88 -6.85 -19.30
CA ASN A 218 7.31 -6.83 -19.53
C ASN A 218 7.99 -7.74 -18.51
N MET A 219 8.45 -8.91 -18.96
CA MET A 219 9.17 -9.88 -18.12
C MET A 219 10.49 -9.35 -17.52
N ASN A 220 10.83 -8.12 -17.78
CA ASN A 220 11.98 -7.42 -17.22
C ASN A 220 11.73 -6.82 -15.84
N ASN A 221 10.49 -6.81 -15.37
CA ASN A 221 10.16 -6.31 -14.03
C ASN A 221 10.07 -7.48 -13.06
N SER A 222 10.80 -7.38 -11.96
CA SER A 222 10.71 -8.33 -10.86
C SER A 222 9.51 -7.98 -9.99
N SER A 223 8.66 -8.96 -9.73
CA SER A 223 7.56 -8.84 -8.78
C SER A 223 7.71 -9.89 -7.70
N ILE A 224 7.51 -9.52 -6.45
CA ILE A 224 7.35 -10.47 -5.36
C ILE A 224 5.85 -10.77 -5.31
N LEU A 225 5.48 -11.99 -5.70
CA LEU A 225 4.13 -12.51 -5.48
C LEU A 225 4.09 -13.09 -4.07
N ILE A 226 3.34 -12.41 -3.22
CA ILE A 226 3.06 -12.88 -1.87
C ILE A 226 1.72 -13.59 -1.96
N GLY A 227 1.70 -14.90 -1.74
CA GLY A 227 0.48 -15.69 -1.75
C GLY A 227 -0.44 -15.36 -0.56
N GLU A 228 -1.71 -15.71 -0.65
CA GLU A 228 -2.76 -15.40 0.34
C GLU A 228 -2.52 -16.01 1.74
N ASN A 229 -1.49 -16.83 1.91
CA ASN A 229 -1.21 -17.60 3.13
C ASN A 229 0.20 -17.31 3.68
N ILE A 230 0.58 -16.07 3.83
CA ILE A 230 1.83 -15.72 4.48
C ILE A 230 1.59 -15.38 5.94
#